data_8b617dcd3460aa36b813951ebef62d9b
#
_entry.id   8b617dcd3460aa36b813951ebef62d9b
#
_cell.length_a   1.000
_cell.length_b   1.000
_cell.length_c   1.000
_cell.angle_alpha   90.00
_cell.angle_beta   90.00
_cell.angle_gamma   90.00
#
_symmetry.space_group_name_H-M   'P 1'
#
loop_
_entity.id
_entity.type
_entity.pdbx_description
1 polymer ?
#
loop_
_entity_poly.entity_id
_entity_poly.type
_entity_poly.pdbx_seq_one_letter_code
_entity_poly.pdbx_strand_id
1 'polypeptide(L)'
;MELAALAAHQRHLAEHGGKTGVDRSRLAEALKAPTLLWQSNGALGVMILAVAYAEAILKYRPFVSGNVAVAYLLFVLFLKLNDVPLLAPKVEKYIMMRALGAGRINARAFAHWLGLRNQVDSTCPKTLIQVHLRD
;
A
#
# COMPACT_ATOMS: atom_id res chain seq x y z
N MET A 1 1.87 -10.59 3.53
CA MET A 1 1.49 -9.19 3.88
C MET A 1 0.67 -9.06 5.16
N GLU A 2 -0.07 -10.07 5.57
CA GLU A 2 -0.83 -10.00 6.83
C GLU A 2 0.06 -9.75 8.03
N LEU A 3 1.14 -10.54 8.16
CA LEU A 3 2.08 -10.36 9.26
C LEU A 3 2.74 -8.99 9.24
N ALA A 4 3.06 -8.49 8.05
CA ALA A 4 3.64 -7.16 7.90
C ALA A 4 2.65 -6.08 8.36
N ALA A 5 1.38 -6.20 8.00
CA ALA A 5 0.35 -5.26 8.42
C ALA A 5 0.17 -5.25 9.93
N LEU A 6 0.11 -6.44 10.54
CA LEU A 6 -0.03 -6.57 12.00
C LEU A 6 1.19 -5.99 12.73
N ALA A 7 2.39 -6.28 12.24
CA ALA A 7 3.62 -5.75 12.84
C ALA A 7 3.70 -4.23 12.70
N ALA A 8 3.34 -3.70 11.55
CA ALA A 8 3.32 -2.25 11.32
C ALA A 8 2.33 -1.56 12.26
N HIS A 9 1.16 -2.17 12.48
CA HIS A 9 0.16 -1.63 13.39
C HIS A 9 0.66 -1.60 14.83
N GLN A 10 1.24 -2.70 15.29
CA GLN A 10 1.81 -2.76 16.65
C GLN A 10 2.88 -1.71 16.86
N ARG A 11 3.77 -1.56 15.89
CA ARG A 11 4.84 -0.56 15.97
C ARG A 11 4.29 0.86 16.01
N HIS A 12 3.29 1.14 15.18
CA HIS A 12 2.64 2.46 15.16
C HIS A 12 2.02 2.79 16.52
N LEU A 13 1.29 1.83 17.12
CA LEU A 13 0.68 2.02 18.43
C LEU A 13 1.73 2.25 19.52
N ALA A 14 2.85 1.52 19.47
CA ALA A 14 3.92 1.67 20.44
C ALA A 14 4.60 3.04 20.35
N GLU A 15 4.77 3.57 19.15
CA GLU A 15 5.44 4.85 18.91
C GLU A 15 4.52 6.05 19.08
N HIS A 16 3.24 5.94 18.69
CA HIS A 16 2.34 7.08 18.59
C HIS A 16 1.07 6.95 19.43
N GLY A 17 0.85 5.80 20.04
CA GLY A 17 -0.39 5.54 20.78
C GLY A 17 -1.54 5.26 19.83
N GLY A 18 -2.74 5.18 20.41
CA GLY A 18 -3.95 4.85 19.69
C GLY A 18 -4.66 3.66 20.30
N LYS A 19 -5.79 3.28 19.72
CA LYS A 19 -6.60 2.15 20.21
C LYS A 19 -6.16 0.86 19.56
N THR A 20 -6.04 -0.19 20.36
CA THR A 20 -5.77 -1.54 19.88
C THR A 20 -7.02 -2.13 19.22
N GLY A 21 -6.81 -3.10 18.38
CA GLY A 21 -7.90 -3.86 17.78
C GLY A 21 -7.75 -4.00 16.29
N VAL A 22 -8.02 -5.19 15.78
CA VAL A 22 -8.00 -5.51 14.36
C VAL A 22 -9.15 -6.46 14.04
N ASP A 23 -9.84 -6.17 12.94
CA ASP A 23 -10.80 -7.10 12.36
C ASP A 23 -10.03 -7.93 11.32
N ARG A 24 -9.66 -9.14 11.70
CA ARG A 24 -8.86 -10.01 10.84
C ARG A 24 -9.55 -10.40 9.55
N SER A 25 -10.88 -10.50 9.60
CA SER A 25 -11.68 -10.80 8.41
C SER A 25 -11.58 -9.65 7.40
N ARG A 26 -11.71 -8.42 7.87
CA ARG A 26 -11.54 -7.24 7.01
C ARG A 26 -10.12 -7.12 6.48
N LEU A 27 -9.12 -7.42 7.33
CA LEU A 27 -7.74 -7.39 6.91
C LEU A 27 -7.49 -8.40 5.78
N ALA A 28 -8.00 -9.63 5.93
CA ALA A 28 -7.87 -10.66 4.90
C ALA A 28 -8.51 -10.22 3.58
N GLU A 29 -9.71 -9.63 3.65
CA GLU A 29 -10.38 -9.12 2.46
C GLU A 29 -9.61 -7.99 1.79
N ALA A 30 -9.08 -7.07 2.60
CA ALA A 30 -8.27 -5.97 2.08
C ALA A 30 -7.03 -6.49 1.33
N LEU A 31 -6.35 -7.47 1.89
CA LEU A 31 -5.12 -7.99 1.31
C LEU A 31 -5.35 -8.86 0.08
N LYS A 32 -6.57 -9.34 -0.16
CA LYS A 32 -6.93 -10.04 -1.39
C LYS A 32 -7.06 -9.10 -2.58
N ALA A 33 -7.43 -7.85 -2.35
CA ALA A 33 -7.75 -6.92 -3.44
C ALA A 33 -6.58 -6.71 -4.42
N PRO A 34 -5.33 -6.45 -3.99
CA PRO A 34 -4.22 -6.31 -4.93
C PRO A 34 -3.94 -7.59 -5.72
N THR A 35 -4.05 -8.76 -5.07
CA THR A 35 -3.84 -10.05 -5.73
C THR A 35 -4.89 -10.28 -6.82
N LEU A 36 -6.16 -10.02 -6.51
CA LEU A 36 -7.25 -10.16 -7.48
C LEU A 36 -7.08 -9.18 -8.65
N LEU A 37 -6.66 -7.97 -8.36
CA LEU A 37 -6.41 -6.96 -9.38
C LEU A 37 -5.29 -7.42 -10.32
N TRP A 38 -4.19 -7.93 -9.79
CA TRP A 38 -3.09 -8.42 -10.59
C TRP A 38 -3.48 -9.67 -11.40
N GLN A 39 -4.28 -10.56 -10.82
CA GLN A 39 -4.76 -11.75 -11.52
C GLN A 39 -5.67 -11.38 -12.69
N SER A 40 -6.45 -10.32 -12.57
CA SER A 40 -7.33 -9.85 -13.64
C SER A 40 -6.55 -9.13 -14.74
N ASN A 41 -5.39 -8.57 -14.44
CA ASN A 41 -4.56 -7.86 -15.40
C ASN A 41 -3.08 -7.95 -14.99
N GLY A 42 -2.39 -8.99 -15.46
CA GLY A 42 -0.98 -9.23 -15.15
C GLY A 42 -0.01 -8.22 -15.75
N ALA A 43 -0.51 -7.26 -16.55
CA ALA A 43 0.31 -6.19 -17.10
C ALA A 43 0.44 -4.97 -16.19
N LEU A 44 -0.23 -4.97 -15.05
CA LEU A 44 -0.14 -3.87 -14.09
C LEU A 44 1.27 -3.76 -13.51
N GLY A 45 1.74 -2.52 -13.36
CA GLY A 45 3.06 -2.24 -12.82
C GLY A 45 3.08 -2.30 -11.28
N VAL A 46 4.30 -2.36 -10.74
CA VAL A 46 4.52 -2.43 -9.29
C VAL A 46 3.92 -1.22 -8.57
N MET A 47 4.03 -0.02 -9.15
CA MET A 47 3.51 1.19 -8.50
C MET A 47 2.00 1.13 -8.29
N ILE A 48 1.25 0.66 -9.30
CA ILE A 48 -0.19 0.54 -9.19
C ILE A 48 -0.55 -0.48 -8.11
N LEU A 49 0.15 -1.59 -8.06
CA LEU A 49 -0.11 -2.64 -7.06
C LEU A 49 0.25 -2.17 -5.65
N ALA A 50 1.34 -1.42 -5.50
CA ALA A 50 1.70 -0.84 -4.20
C ALA A 50 0.60 0.08 -3.69
N VAL A 51 0.08 0.94 -4.58
CA VAL A 51 -1.01 1.84 -4.23
C VAL A 51 -2.29 1.06 -3.94
N ALA A 52 -2.51 -0.06 -4.63
CA ALA A 52 -3.67 -0.92 -4.38
C ALA A 52 -3.66 -1.51 -2.96
N TYR A 53 -2.50 -1.89 -2.44
CA TYR A 53 -2.38 -2.32 -1.04
C TYR A 53 -2.82 -1.21 -0.08
N ALA A 54 -2.31 0.01 -0.31
CA ALA A 54 -2.67 1.14 0.53
C ALA A 54 -4.16 1.45 0.44
N GLU A 55 -4.70 1.50 -0.77
CA GLU A 55 -6.12 1.79 -0.98
C GLU A 55 -7.01 0.78 -0.29
N ALA A 56 -6.64 -0.51 -0.35
CA ALA A 56 -7.41 -1.57 0.30
C ALA A 56 -7.48 -1.37 1.82
N ILE A 57 -6.35 -1.08 2.46
CA ILE A 57 -6.34 -0.83 3.91
C ILE A 57 -7.18 0.40 4.25
N LEU A 58 -7.08 1.46 3.45
CA LEU A 58 -7.85 2.68 3.69
C LEU A 58 -9.35 2.48 3.47
N LYS A 59 -9.72 1.62 2.54
CA LYS A 59 -11.11 1.32 2.23
C LYS A 59 -11.75 0.42 3.27
N TYR A 60 -11.09 -0.68 3.61
CA TYR A 60 -11.65 -1.68 4.54
C TYR A 60 -11.47 -1.30 6.00
N ARG A 61 -10.48 -0.48 6.31
CA ARG A 61 -10.21 0.02 7.66
C ARG A 61 -10.23 -1.11 8.70
N PRO A 62 -9.35 -2.12 8.55
CA PRO A 62 -9.40 -3.27 9.44
C PRO A 62 -8.96 -2.98 10.88
N PHE A 63 -8.21 -1.89 11.10
CA PHE A 63 -7.73 -1.52 12.42
C PHE A 63 -8.64 -0.48 13.06
N VAL A 64 -8.76 -0.52 14.39
CA VAL A 64 -9.54 0.49 15.12
C VAL A 64 -8.91 1.87 14.95
N SER A 65 -7.58 1.94 14.99
CA SER A 65 -6.87 3.17 14.69
C SER A 65 -5.58 2.85 13.92
N GLY A 66 -5.00 3.86 13.26
CA GLY A 66 -3.73 3.71 12.56
C GLY A 66 -3.82 3.16 11.15
N ASN A 67 -4.99 3.16 10.51
CA ASN A 67 -5.12 2.63 9.15
C ASN A 67 -4.26 3.38 8.13
N VAL A 68 -4.18 4.71 8.25
CA VAL A 68 -3.34 5.49 7.33
C VAL A 68 -1.87 5.12 7.47
N ALA A 69 -1.39 4.95 8.71
CA ALA A 69 0.00 4.56 8.96
C ALA A 69 0.29 3.17 8.40
N VAL A 70 -0.60 2.20 8.62
CA VAL A 70 -0.42 0.85 8.09
C VAL A 70 -0.45 0.86 6.56
N ALA A 71 -1.39 1.60 5.96
CA ALA A 71 -1.49 1.73 4.51
C ALA A 71 -0.16 2.26 3.93
N TYR A 72 0.38 3.31 4.53
CA TYR A 72 1.65 3.89 4.09
C TYR A 72 2.81 2.88 4.21
N LEU A 73 2.89 2.17 5.33
CA LEU A 73 3.97 1.22 5.57
C LEU A 73 3.91 0.03 4.60
N LEU A 74 2.72 -0.49 4.30
CA LEU A 74 2.58 -1.56 3.31
C LEU A 74 2.94 -1.08 1.90
N PHE A 75 2.56 0.13 1.55
CA PHE A 75 2.92 0.76 0.29
C PHE A 75 4.44 0.84 0.14
N VAL A 76 5.11 1.37 1.15
CA VAL A 76 6.58 1.50 1.16
C VAL A 76 7.25 0.12 1.09
N LEU A 77 6.76 -0.82 1.89
CA LEU A 77 7.32 -2.18 1.94
C LEU A 77 7.21 -2.88 0.59
N PHE A 78 6.04 -2.80 -0.05
CA PHE A 78 5.85 -3.47 -1.33
C PHE A 78 6.79 -2.90 -2.40
N LEU A 79 6.94 -1.59 -2.46
CA LEU A 79 7.87 -0.97 -3.40
C LEU A 79 9.31 -1.39 -3.12
N LYS A 80 9.69 -1.43 -1.83
CA LYS A 80 11.05 -1.82 -1.44
C LYS A 80 11.34 -3.28 -1.80
N LEU A 81 10.38 -4.17 -1.57
CA LEU A 81 10.53 -5.59 -1.91
C LEU A 81 10.66 -5.81 -3.43
N ASN A 82 10.15 -4.90 -4.23
CA ASN A 82 10.22 -4.97 -5.68
C ASN A 82 11.28 -4.03 -6.27
N ASP A 83 12.19 -3.55 -5.44
CA ASP A 83 13.34 -2.74 -5.84
C ASP A 83 12.96 -1.44 -6.55
N VAL A 84 11.83 -0.86 -6.20
CA VAL A 84 11.40 0.44 -6.72
C VAL A 84 11.76 1.51 -5.69
N PRO A 85 12.66 2.45 -6.00
CA PRO A 85 13.05 3.49 -5.05
C PRO A 85 11.93 4.50 -4.85
N LEU A 86 11.87 5.06 -3.64
CA LEU A 86 10.94 6.12 -3.30
C LEU A 86 11.70 7.44 -3.27
N LEU A 87 11.66 8.16 -4.40
CA LEU A 87 12.37 9.41 -4.56
C LEU A 87 11.54 10.63 -4.15
N ALA A 88 10.22 10.46 -4.03
CA ALA A 88 9.35 11.54 -3.61
C ALA A 88 9.60 11.92 -2.14
N PRO A 89 9.51 13.21 -1.78
CA PRO A 89 9.65 13.62 -0.39
C PRO A 89 8.61 12.98 0.51
N LYS A 90 9.01 12.65 1.74
CA LYS A 90 8.15 11.96 2.72
C LYS A 90 6.85 12.73 2.96
N VAL A 91 6.92 14.06 3.09
CA VAL A 91 5.75 14.89 3.34
C VAL A 91 4.75 14.79 2.19
N GLU A 92 5.22 14.82 0.95
CA GLU A 92 4.34 14.70 -0.22
C GLU A 92 3.68 13.33 -0.27
N LYS A 93 4.42 12.26 0.01
CA LYS A 93 3.87 10.91 0.04
C LYS A 93 2.76 10.78 1.08
N TYR A 94 2.95 11.38 2.25
CA TYR A 94 1.97 11.34 3.32
C TYR A 94 0.72 12.13 2.94
N ILE A 95 0.88 13.31 2.35
CA ILE A 95 -0.25 14.13 1.87
C ILE A 95 -1.06 13.35 0.83
N MET A 96 -0.39 12.70 -0.11
CA MET A 96 -1.06 11.89 -1.14
C MET A 96 -1.78 10.69 -0.52
N MET A 97 -1.17 10.05 0.47
CA MET A 97 -1.79 8.92 1.15
C MET A 97 -3.08 9.35 1.86
N ARG A 98 -3.05 10.49 2.54
CA ARG A 98 -4.25 11.02 3.19
C ARG A 98 -5.32 11.41 2.19
N ALA A 99 -4.93 11.97 1.05
CA ALA A 99 -5.88 12.31 -0.02
C ALA A 99 -6.55 11.06 -0.59
N LEU A 100 -5.78 9.99 -0.75
CA LEU A 100 -6.31 8.70 -1.19
C LEU A 100 -7.34 8.16 -0.19
N GLY A 101 -7.01 8.21 1.10
CA GLY A 101 -7.91 7.75 2.16
C GLY A 101 -9.18 8.58 2.27
N ALA A 102 -9.11 9.86 1.95
CA ALA A 102 -10.26 10.76 1.97
C ALA A 102 -11.09 10.70 0.67
N GLY A 103 -10.66 9.92 -0.31
CA GLY A 103 -11.36 9.81 -1.58
C GLY A 103 -11.16 10.98 -2.53
N ARG A 104 -10.22 11.89 -2.24
CA ARG A 104 -9.95 13.04 -3.09
C ARG A 104 -9.17 12.69 -4.35
N ILE A 105 -8.42 11.60 -4.31
CA ILE A 105 -7.74 11.05 -5.48
C ILE A 105 -7.99 9.54 -5.51
N ASN A 106 -7.87 8.94 -6.69
CA ASN A 106 -7.96 7.48 -6.82
C ASN A 106 -6.56 6.86 -6.92
N ALA A 107 -6.51 5.52 -6.89
CA ALA A 107 -5.26 4.79 -6.93
C ALA A 107 -4.46 5.08 -8.21
N ARG A 108 -5.14 5.22 -9.34
CA ARG A 108 -4.49 5.50 -10.62
C ARG A 108 -3.80 6.87 -10.61
N ALA A 109 -4.47 7.89 -10.09
CA ALA A 109 -3.88 9.22 -9.97
C ALA A 109 -2.67 9.23 -9.06
N PHE A 110 -2.74 8.51 -7.94
CA PHE A 110 -1.61 8.38 -7.02
C PHE A 110 -0.42 7.69 -7.71
N ALA A 111 -0.67 6.57 -8.39
CA ALA A 111 0.37 5.82 -9.09
C ALA A 111 1.02 6.66 -10.19
N HIS A 112 0.23 7.44 -10.92
CA HIS A 112 0.74 8.34 -11.95
C HIS A 112 1.66 9.41 -11.35
N TRP A 113 1.22 10.05 -10.26
CA TRP A 113 2.04 11.04 -9.55
C TRP A 113 3.35 10.43 -9.07
N LEU A 114 3.30 9.23 -8.50
CA LEU A 114 4.50 8.54 -8.02
C LEU A 114 5.49 8.28 -9.15
N GLY A 115 4.99 7.85 -10.31
CA GLY A 115 5.82 7.62 -11.49
C GLY A 115 6.53 8.88 -11.95
N LEU A 116 5.82 10.00 -11.96
CA LEU A 116 6.41 11.30 -12.34
C LEU A 116 7.51 11.71 -11.36
N ARG A 117 7.28 11.52 -10.04
CA ARG A 117 8.25 11.90 -9.03
C ARG A 117 9.49 11.02 -9.04
N ASN A 118 9.30 9.72 -9.27
CA ASN A 118 10.41 8.77 -9.28
C ASN A 118 11.19 8.78 -10.60
N GLN A 119 10.61 9.31 -11.67
CA GLN A 119 11.19 9.26 -13.01
C GLN A 119 11.55 7.83 -13.41
N VAL A 120 10.72 6.88 -12.97
CA VAL A 120 10.92 5.45 -13.21
C VAL A 120 9.99 5.00 -14.32
N ASP A 121 10.51 4.21 -15.26
CA ASP A 121 9.70 3.56 -16.27
C ASP A 121 8.69 2.63 -15.60
N SER A 122 7.45 2.65 -16.05
CA SER A 122 6.37 1.84 -15.50
C SER A 122 6.52 0.34 -15.80
N THR A 123 7.48 -0.04 -16.64
CA THR A 123 7.73 -1.43 -17.00
C THR A 123 8.54 -2.15 -15.93
N CYS A 124 7.89 -2.61 -14.88
CA CYS A 124 8.57 -3.39 -13.84
C CYS A 124 8.54 -4.88 -14.19
N PRO A 125 9.57 -5.66 -13.78
CA PRO A 125 9.59 -7.09 -14.04
C PRO A 125 8.40 -7.79 -13.40
N LYS A 126 7.61 -8.50 -14.21
CA LYS A 126 6.42 -9.23 -13.73
C LYS A 126 6.76 -10.33 -12.74
N THR A 127 7.95 -10.90 -12.87
CA THR A 127 8.40 -11.96 -11.98
C THR A 127 8.53 -11.50 -10.53
N LEU A 128 9.01 -10.27 -10.30
CA LEU A 128 9.10 -9.69 -8.95
C LEU A 128 7.72 -9.51 -8.33
N ILE A 129 6.75 -9.08 -9.15
CA ILE A 129 5.37 -8.91 -8.69
C ILE A 129 4.78 -10.25 -8.23
N GLN A 130 4.98 -11.32 -9.00
CA GLN A 130 4.48 -12.65 -8.65
C GLN A 130 5.05 -13.15 -7.33
N VAL A 131 6.35 -12.99 -7.13
CA VAL A 131 7.02 -13.46 -5.92
C VAL A 131 6.46 -12.78 -4.67
N HIS A 132 6.28 -11.47 -4.72
CA HIS A 132 5.89 -10.71 -3.54
C HIS A 132 4.37 -10.68 -3.28
N LEU A 133 3.55 -10.99 -4.27
CA LEU A 133 2.11 -11.10 -4.08
C LEU A 133 1.70 -12.41 -3.41
N ARG A 134 2.58 -13.42 -3.44
CA ARG A 134 2.30 -14.72 -2.83
C ARG A 134 2.56 -14.75 -1.32
N ASP A 135 3.22 -13.74 -0.81
CA ASP A 135 3.45 -13.61 0.63
C ASP A 135 2.15 -13.24 1.34
#